data_4b9162b749284de3b1ae6cda84788b7a
#
_entry.id   4b9162b749284de3b1ae6cda84788b7a
#
_cell.length_a   1.000
_cell.length_b   1.000
_cell.length_c   1.000
_cell.angle_alpha   90.00
_cell.angle_beta   90.00
_cell.angle_gamma   90.00
#
_symmetry.space_group_name_H-M   'P 1'
#
loop_
_entity.id
_entity.type
_entity.pdbx_description
1 polymer ?
#
loop_
_entity_poly.entity_id
_entity_poly.type
_entity_poly.pdbx_seq_one_letter_code
_entity_poly.pdbx_strand_id
1 'polypeptide(L)'
;MQAKDLIRATANTKIYLDMDGVLADFFAEYAKLAGVKNYRDIPPASADPTLKKMVGTDFFSRLPKFPTANSLVQLVLKYVKSYGICSSPLRGDFKNSEQHKRIWIKKHLNPQPTEIIITSQKERHAVNPDGSPNILIDDRGVNIVAWRSHGGIGIKYQADEDSLQKVANGLAMAYNKLAEAVDVNYGIGKTPGVLFKIGSVYGKKNLRVPRAKLHRNTKNKKLGIPQ
;
A
#
# COMPACT_ATOMS: atom_id res chain seq x y z
N MET A 1 1.56 -22.85 -21.79
CA MET A 1 0.94 -21.53 -21.88
C MET A 1 1.98 -20.49 -22.24
N GLN A 2 1.64 -19.54 -23.10
CA GLN A 2 2.60 -18.57 -23.60
C GLN A 2 2.71 -17.38 -22.61
N ALA A 3 3.82 -16.64 -22.68
CA ALA A 3 4.07 -15.40 -21.90
C ALA A 3 2.86 -14.43 -21.89
N LYS A 4 1.93 -14.55 -22.82
CA LYS A 4 0.66 -13.82 -22.88
C LYS A 4 -0.27 -14.05 -21.69
N ASP A 5 -0.20 -15.21 -21.07
CA ASP A 5 -1.11 -15.56 -19.96
C ASP A 5 -0.53 -15.11 -18.62
N LEU A 6 0.80 -15.06 -18.51
CA LEU A 6 1.52 -14.41 -17.41
C LEU A 6 1.21 -12.91 -17.35
N ILE A 7 1.25 -12.27 -18.53
CA ILE A 7 0.85 -10.87 -18.70
C ILE A 7 -0.63 -10.65 -18.34
N ARG A 8 -1.50 -11.65 -18.57
CA ARG A 8 -2.94 -11.52 -18.32
C ARG A 8 -3.29 -11.54 -16.83
N ALA A 9 -2.68 -12.40 -16.02
CA ALA A 9 -2.93 -12.45 -14.56
C ALA A 9 -2.39 -11.22 -13.82
N THR A 10 -1.30 -10.61 -14.31
CA THR A 10 -0.80 -9.33 -13.81
C THR A 10 -1.49 -8.12 -14.45
N ALA A 11 -2.04 -8.28 -15.68
CA ALA A 11 -2.71 -7.22 -16.43
C ALA A 11 -4.04 -6.80 -15.80
N ASN A 12 -4.71 -7.69 -15.05
CA ASN A 12 -5.99 -7.41 -14.42
C ASN A 12 -5.87 -6.92 -12.97
N THR A 13 -4.69 -7.04 -12.34
CA THR A 13 -4.45 -6.53 -10.98
C THR A 13 -4.59 -5.02 -10.95
N LYS A 14 -5.54 -4.52 -10.18
CA LYS A 14 -5.71 -3.10 -9.91
C LYS A 14 -4.97 -2.69 -8.65
N ILE A 15 -4.48 -1.46 -8.60
CA ILE A 15 -3.91 -0.86 -7.39
C ILE A 15 -4.84 0.25 -6.93
N TYR A 16 -5.30 0.12 -5.69
CA TYR A 16 -6.13 1.10 -4.99
C TYR A 16 -5.33 1.84 -3.93
N LEU A 17 -5.51 3.14 -3.86
CA LEU A 17 -4.98 4.00 -2.81
C LEU A 17 -6.12 4.41 -1.88
N ASP A 18 -5.90 4.37 -0.57
CA ASP A 18 -6.77 5.11 0.34
C ASP A 18 -6.52 6.61 0.18
N MET A 19 -7.46 7.42 0.65
CA MET A 19 -7.33 8.87 0.63
C MET A 19 -6.75 9.39 1.94
N ASP A 20 -7.45 9.14 3.07
CA ASP A 20 -7.12 9.68 4.38
C ASP A 20 -5.84 9.02 4.92
N GLY A 21 -4.87 9.81 5.38
CA GLY A 21 -3.59 9.28 5.88
C GLY A 21 -2.62 8.78 4.79
N VAL A 22 -3.06 8.66 3.53
CA VAL A 22 -2.26 8.19 2.39
C VAL A 22 -1.99 9.29 1.37
N LEU A 23 -3.03 10.00 0.95
CA LEU A 23 -2.98 11.08 -0.04
C LEU A 23 -3.32 12.44 0.58
N ALA A 24 -4.29 12.46 1.52
CA ALA A 24 -4.78 13.63 2.21
C ALA A 24 -4.41 13.58 3.70
N ASP A 25 -3.96 14.71 4.23
CA ASP A 25 -3.54 14.84 5.63
C ASP A 25 -4.74 15.00 6.55
N PHE A 26 -5.44 13.87 6.73
CA PHE A 26 -6.57 13.76 7.64
C PHE A 26 -6.15 13.95 9.10
N PHE A 27 -5.00 13.39 9.50
CA PHE A 27 -4.61 13.33 10.90
C PHE A 27 -4.26 14.69 11.48
N ALA A 28 -3.57 15.55 10.73
CA ALA A 28 -3.29 16.91 11.16
C ALA A 28 -4.59 17.73 11.33
N GLU A 29 -5.53 17.62 10.38
CA GLU A 29 -6.80 18.36 10.46
C GLU A 29 -7.73 17.78 11.56
N TYR A 30 -7.69 16.47 11.79
CA TYR A 30 -8.40 15.82 12.89
C TYR A 30 -7.86 16.27 14.26
N ALA A 31 -6.53 16.35 14.41
CA ALA A 31 -5.89 16.88 15.62
C ALA A 31 -6.28 18.33 15.90
N LYS A 32 -6.27 19.20 14.86
CA LYS A 32 -6.71 20.60 14.97
C LYS A 32 -8.16 20.69 15.44
N LEU A 33 -9.04 19.85 14.86
CA LEU A 33 -10.47 19.84 15.21
C LEU A 33 -10.70 19.39 16.64
N ALA A 34 -9.82 18.54 17.18
CA ALA A 34 -9.82 18.08 18.56
C ALA A 34 -9.15 19.08 19.52
N GLY A 35 -8.43 20.11 19.02
CA GLY A 35 -7.69 21.07 19.83
C GLY A 35 -6.38 20.54 20.40
N VAL A 36 -5.78 19.52 19.76
CA VAL A 36 -4.50 18.92 20.17
C VAL A 36 -3.44 19.06 19.08
N LYS A 37 -2.17 18.87 19.43
CA LYS A 37 -1.07 18.96 18.46
C LYS A 37 -0.93 17.69 17.62
N ASN A 38 -1.20 16.52 18.18
CA ASN A 38 -1.10 15.23 17.50
C ASN A 38 -2.40 14.46 17.70
N TYR A 39 -2.90 13.80 16.67
CA TYR A 39 -4.13 13.01 16.73
C TYR A 39 -4.06 11.86 17.75
N ARG A 40 -2.87 11.36 18.07
CA ARG A 40 -2.65 10.35 19.10
C ARG A 40 -2.90 10.86 20.52
N ASP A 41 -2.86 12.18 20.70
CA ASP A 41 -3.15 12.83 21.97
C ASP A 41 -4.66 13.02 22.20
N ILE A 42 -5.51 12.65 21.22
CA ILE A 42 -6.96 12.73 21.35
C ILE A 42 -7.42 11.67 22.35
N PRO A 43 -8.02 12.05 23.51
CA PRO A 43 -8.53 11.08 24.45
C PRO A 43 -9.56 10.17 23.79
N PRO A 44 -9.61 8.87 24.07
CA PRO A 44 -10.57 7.94 23.49
C PRO A 44 -12.02 8.41 23.59
N ALA A 45 -12.40 9.00 24.72
CA ALA A 45 -13.74 9.56 24.94
C ALA A 45 -14.06 10.77 24.02
N SER A 46 -13.03 11.46 23.50
CA SER A 46 -13.18 12.62 22.62
C SER A 46 -13.11 12.28 21.13
N ALA A 47 -12.74 11.05 20.77
CA ALA A 47 -12.58 10.63 19.38
C ALA A 47 -13.89 10.71 18.60
N ASP A 48 -14.95 10.03 19.05
CA ASP A 48 -16.25 10.07 18.40
C ASP A 48 -16.93 11.47 18.40
N PRO A 49 -16.93 12.24 19.50
CA PRO A 49 -17.38 13.63 19.50
C PRO A 49 -16.63 14.50 18.48
N THR A 50 -15.32 14.32 18.31
CA THR A 50 -14.54 15.07 17.31
C THR A 50 -14.91 14.68 15.90
N LEU A 51 -15.09 13.40 15.60
CA LEU A 51 -15.58 12.94 14.29
C LEU A 51 -16.98 13.47 13.96
N LYS A 52 -17.87 13.58 14.96
CA LYS A 52 -19.21 14.16 14.78
C LYS A 52 -19.18 15.62 14.33
N LYS A 53 -18.14 16.39 14.67
CA LYS A 53 -17.98 17.77 14.20
C LYS A 53 -17.76 17.87 12.67
N MET A 54 -17.39 16.78 12.01
CA MET A 54 -17.19 16.73 10.55
C MET A 54 -18.49 16.47 9.79
N VAL A 55 -19.51 15.92 10.47
CA VAL A 55 -20.79 15.51 9.86
C VAL A 55 -21.49 16.73 9.24
N GLY A 56 -21.92 16.60 7.98
CA GLY A 56 -22.59 17.65 7.23
C GLY A 56 -21.70 18.82 6.81
N THR A 57 -20.38 18.71 6.97
CA THR A 57 -19.43 19.77 6.62
C THR A 57 -18.64 19.44 5.34
N ASP A 58 -17.93 20.44 4.84
CA ASP A 58 -17.01 20.30 3.70
C ASP A 58 -15.60 19.82 4.11
N PHE A 59 -15.45 19.24 5.31
CA PHE A 59 -14.17 18.85 5.91
C PHE A 59 -13.26 18.10 4.93
N PHE A 60 -13.76 17.04 4.28
CA PHE A 60 -12.94 16.20 3.39
C PHE A 60 -12.46 16.92 2.14
N SER A 61 -13.21 17.89 1.60
CA SER A 61 -12.78 18.65 0.42
C SER A 61 -11.70 19.69 0.71
N ARG A 62 -11.51 20.05 1.99
CA ARG A 62 -10.52 21.03 2.45
C ARG A 62 -9.23 20.43 2.98
N LEU A 63 -9.13 19.08 3.09
CA LEU A 63 -7.94 18.41 3.59
C LEU A 63 -6.70 18.83 2.79
N PRO A 64 -5.58 19.12 3.45
CA PRO A 64 -4.31 19.31 2.76
C PRO A 64 -3.90 18.02 2.03
N LYS A 65 -3.25 18.18 0.88
CA LYS A 65 -2.62 17.06 0.19
C LYS A 65 -1.23 16.82 0.77
N PHE A 66 -0.87 15.56 1.05
CA PHE A 66 0.50 15.23 1.43
C PHE A 66 1.49 15.59 0.34
N PRO A 67 2.68 16.10 0.67
CA PRO A 67 3.74 16.38 -0.30
C PRO A 67 4.14 15.14 -1.12
N THR A 68 4.04 13.96 -0.52
CA THR A 68 4.38 12.66 -1.12
C THR A 68 3.30 12.12 -2.05
N ALA A 69 2.07 12.65 -2.05
CA ALA A 69 0.92 12.09 -2.76
C ALA A 69 1.16 11.95 -4.28
N ASN A 70 1.72 12.98 -4.93
CA ASN A 70 2.02 12.89 -6.36
C ASN A 70 3.09 11.83 -6.66
N SER A 71 4.14 11.77 -5.84
CA SER A 71 5.20 10.78 -5.98
C SER A 71 4.70 9.35 -5.75
N LEU A 72 3.74 9.16 -4.83
CA LEU A 72 3.06 7.89 -4.61
C LEU A 72 2.27 7.46 -5.86
N VAL A 73 1.48 8.36 -6.43
CA VAL A 73 0.74 8.10 -7.68
C VAL A 73 1.70 7.72 -8.81
N GLN A 74 2.77 8.47 -9.00
CA GLN A 74 3.79 8.16 -10.02
C GLN A 74 4.50 6.83 -9.76
N LEU A 75 4.74 6.47 -8.51
CA LEU A 75 5.30 5.17 -8.15
C LEU A 75 4.35 4.03 -8.55
N VAL A 76 3.06 4.15 -8.26
CA VAL A 76 2.03 3.17 -8.63
C VAL A 76 1.92 3.01 -10.15
N LEU A 77 1.96 4.11 -10.89
CA LEU A 77 1.87 4.11 -12.36
C LEU A 77 3.09 3.49 -13.07
N LYS A 78 4.16 3.16 -12.34
CA LYS A 78 5.25 2.30 -12.88
C LYS A 78 4.85 0.84 -13.00
N TYR A 79 3.81 0.40 -12.28
CA TYR A 79 3.34 -0.98 -12.23
C TYR A 79 2.05 -1.20 -13.02
N VAL A 80 1.19 -0.19 -13.10
CA VAL A 80 -0.12 -0.25 -13.76
C VAL A 80 -0.33 0.98 -14.64
N LYS A 81 -1.18 0.85 -15.67
CA LYS A 81 -1.52 1.97 -16.55
C LYS A 81 -2.42 3.01 -15.90
N SER A 82 -3.18 2.60 -14.90
CA SER A 82 -4.12 3.44 -14.16
C SER A 82 -4.28 2.93 -12.75
N TYR A 83 -4.78 3.76 -11.85
CA TYR A 83 -5.02 3.41 -10.46
C TYR A 83 -6.45 3.76 -10.05
N GLY A 84 -6.89 3.18 -8.93
CA GLY A 84 -8.16 3.49 -8.29
C GLY A 84 -7.98 4.13 -6.92
N ILE A 85 -9.07 4.71 -6.41
CA ILE A 85 -9.21 5.11 -5.01
C ILE A 85 -10.19 4.15 -4.33
N CYS A 86 -9.84 3.67 -3.13
CA CYS A 86 -10.74 2.89 -2.28
C CYS A 86 -10.67 3.44 -0.86
N SER A 87 -11.62 4.32 -0.50
CA SER A 87 -11.62 5.07 0.76
C SER A 87 -12.90 4.84 1.54
N SER A 88 -12.83 4.96 2.88
CA SER A 88 -14.00 4.81 3.74
C SER A 88 -14.75 6.13 3.90
N PRO A 89 -16.10 6.13 3.89
CA PRO A 89 -16.88 7.31 4.23
C PRO A 89 -16.83 7.57 5.74
N LEU A 90 -17.17 8.77 6.16
CA LEU A 90 -17.40 9.08 7.56
C LEU A 90 -18.63 8.34 8.07
N ARG A 91 -18.50 7.68 9.22
CA ARG A 91 -19.63 7.00 9.88
C ARG A 91 -20.75 8.00 10.19
N GLY A 92 -21.95 7.68 9.76
CA GLY A 92 -23.13 8.53 9.95
C GLY A 92 -23.27 9.68 8.93
N ASP A 93 -22.32 9.80 7.97
CA ASP A 93 -22.31 10.89 6.98
C ASP A 93 -21.82 10.42 5.61
N PHE A 94 -22.34 9.29 5.15
CA PHE A 94 -21.85 8.64 3.94
C PHE A 94 -21.89 9.57 2.71
N LYS A 95 -23.09 10.06 2.37
CA LYS A 95 -23.30 10.83 1.13
C LYS A 95 -22.48 12.12 1.09
N ASN A 96 -22.48 12.87 2.19
CA ASN A 96 -21.75 14.13 2.26
C ASN A 96 -20.23 13.90 2.23
N SER A 97 -19.73 12.96 3.03
CA SER A 97 -18.30 12.66 3.04
C SER A 97 -17.81 12.08 1.70
N GLU A 98 -18.60 11.25 1.03
CA GLU A 98 -18.31 10.77 -0.32
C GLU A 98 -18.20 11.92 -1.31
N GLN A 99 -19.20 12.81 -1.34
CA GLN A 99 -19.22 13.99 -2.22
C GLN A 99 -17.94 14.83 -2.04
N HIS A 100 -17.59 15.15 -0.80
CA HIS A 100 -16.44 16.00 -0.50
C HIS A 100 -15.10 15.30 -0.78
N LYS A 101 -15.00 13.97 -0.60
CA LYS A 101 -13.84 13.18 -1.03
C LYS A 101 -13.67 13.21 -2.55
N ARG A 102 -14.75 13.06 -3.32
CA ARG A 102 -14.72 13.16 -4.79
C ARG A 102 -14.29 14.54 -5.27
N ILE A 103 -14.76 15.62 -4.62
CA ILE A 103 -14.32 17.01 -4.89
C ILE A 103 -12.81 17.12 -4.65
N TRP A 104 -12.31 16.60 -3.52
CA TRP A 104 -10.89 16.61 -3.18
C TRP A 104 -10.06 15.89 -4.24
N ILE A 105 -10.44 14.66 -4.61
CA ILE A 105 -9.77 13.83 -5.61
C ILE A 105 -9.66 14.59 -6.93
N LYS A 106 -10.79 15.16 -7.41
CA LYS A 106 -10.83 15.93 -8.65
C LYS A 106 -9.88 17.13 -8.62
N LYS A 107 -9.80 17.81 -7.49
CA LYS A 107 -8.97 19.03 -7.32
C LYS A 107 -7.49 18.74 -7.22
N HIS A 108 -7.11 17.63 -6.57
CA HIS A 108 -5.72 17.43 -6.10
C HIS A 108 -4.94 16.35 -6.84
N LEU A 109 -5.58 15.43 -7.55
CA LEU A 109 -4.90 14.33 -8.24
C LEU A 109 -4.78 14.59 -9.74
N ASN A 110 -3.59 14.34 -10.28
CA ASN A 110 -3.30 14.34 -11.71
C ASN A 110 -2.15 13.36 -11.98
N PRO A 111 -2.34 12.29 -12.80
CA PRO A 111 -3.60 11.95 -13.49
C PRO A 111 -4.72 11.56 -12.54
N GLN A 112 -5.96 11.67 -13.01
CA GLN A 112 -7.13 11.25 -12.24
C GLN A 112 -7.18 9.73 -12.11
N PRO A 113 -7.69 9.17 -10.98
CA PRO A 113 -7.97 7.76 -10.87
C PRO A 113 -9.07 7.34 -11.86
N THR A 114 -8.99 6.13 -12.40
CA THR A 114 -10.01 5.59 -13.30
C THR A 114 -11.24 5.05 -12.57
N GLU A 115 -11.10 4.80 -11.28
CA GLU A 115 -12.18 4.27 -10.43
C GLU A 115 -12.11 4.92 -9.04
N ILE A 116 -13.26 5.31 -8.48
CA ILE A 116 -13.36 5.87 -7.13
C ILE A 116 -14.44 5.11 -6.38
N ILE A 117 -14.01 4.32 -5.41
CA ILE A 117 -14.84 3.51 -4.52
C ILE A 117 -14.84 4.15 -3.15
N ILE A 118 -16.02 4.55 -2.66
CA ILE A 118 -16.20 5.02 -1.28
C ILE A 118 -17.08 4.00 -0.56
N THR A 119 -16.49 3.25 0.34
CA THR A 119 -17.15 2.12 1.00
C THR A 119 -16.57 1.83 2.38
N SER A 120 -17.40 1.37 3.30
CA SER A 120 -16.96 0.80 4.58
C SER A 120 -16.50 -0.66 4.49
N GLN A 121 -16.69 -1.30 3.33
CA GLN A 121 -16.38 -2.72 3.07
C GLN A 121 -15.35 -2.83 1.94
N LYS A 122 -14.16 -2.24 2.15
CA LYS A 122 -13.08 -2.20 1.15
C LYS A 122 -12.69 -3.60 0.68
N GLU A 123 -12.71 -4.57 1.57
CA GLU A 123 -12.34 -5.97 1.34
C GLU A 123 -13.13 -6.66 0.22
N ARG A 124 -14.33 -6.18 -0.09
CA ARG A 124 -15.13 -6.69 -1.22
C ARG A 124 -14.50 -6.43 -2.59
N HIS A 125 -13.53 -5.53 -2.64
CA HIS A 125 -12.80 -5.17 -3.86
C HIS A 125 -11.40 -5.79 -3.89
N ALA A 126 -11.11 -6.72 -2.97
CA ALA A 126 -9.80 -7.34 -2.84
C ALA A 126 -9.41 -8.22 -4.03
N VAL A 127 -10.40 -8.78 -4.73
CA VAL A 127 -10.20 -9.60 -5.93
C VAL A 127 -11.10 -9.14 -7.06
N ASN A 128 -10.65 -9.34 -8.29
CA ASN A 128 -11.44 -9.12 -9.49
C ASN A 128 -12.40 -10.29 -9.75
N PRO A 129 -13.40 -10.15 -10.63
CA PRO A 129 -14.31 -11.26 -10.98
C PRO A 129 -13.63 -12.51 -11.52
N ASP A 130 -12.44 -12.38 -12.11
CA ASP A 130 -11.62 -13.49 -12.60
C ASP A 130 -10.76 -14.15 -11.50
N GLY A 131 -10.89 -13.71 -10.24
CA GLY A 131 -10.12 -14.20 -9.11
C GLY A 131 -8.72 -13.59 -8.96
N SER A 132 -8.29 -12.71 -9.87
CA SER A 132 -6.99 -12.04 -9.74
C SER A 132 -7.00 -11.06 -8.56
N PRO A 133 -5.94 -11.04 -7.73
CA PRO A 133 -5.89 -10.18 -6.56
C PRO A 133 -5.64 -8.72 -6.93
N ASN A 134 -6.31 -7.82 -6.22
CA ASN A 134 -6.04 -6.40 -6.25
C ASN A 134 -5.09 -5.98 -5.11
N ILE A 135 -4.41 -4.87 -5.28
CA ILE A 135 -3.50 -4.30 -4.28
C ILE A 135 -4.19 -3.10 -3.62
N LEU A 136 -4.15 -3.03 -2.29
CA LEU A 136 -4.58 -1.86 -1.51
C LEU A 136 -3.37 -1.26 -0.78
N ILE A 137 -3.21 0.05 -0.89
CA ILE A 137 -2.27 0.85 -0.10
C ILE A 137 -3.11 1.71 0.85
N ASP A 138 -2.98 1.45 2.16
CA ASP A 138 -3.88 1.99 3.19
C ASP A 138 -3.10 2.17 4.51
N ASP A 139 -3.41 3.20 5.27
CA ASP A 139 -2.77 3.49 6.56
C ASP A 139 -3.29 2.60 7.71
N ARG A 140 -4.51 2.06 7.57
CA ARG A 140 -5.16 1.30 8.64
C ARG A 140 -4.86 -0.19 8.55
N GLY A 141 -4.16 -0.71 9.57
CA GLY A 141 -3.85 -2.14 9.65
C GLY A 141 -5.08 -3.05 9.56
N VAL A 142 -6.23 -2.63 10.12
CA VAL A 142 -7.47 -3.42 10.04
C VAL A 142 -7.98 -3.57 8.61
N ASN A 143 -7.87 -2.53 7.78
CA ASN A 143 -8.25 -2.59 6.37
C ASN A 143 -7.30 -3.54 5.60
N ILE A 144 -5.99 -3.45 5.89
CA ILE A 144 -4.98 -4.33 5.28
C ILE A 144 -5.22 -5.80 5.64
N VAL A 145 -5.54 -6.09 6.89
CA VAL A 145 -5.87 -7.46 7.34
C VAL A 145 -7.14 -7.97 6.66
N ALA A 146 -8.21 -7.18 6.65
CA ALA A 146 -9.47 -7.54 5.98
C ALA A 146 -9.26 -7.75 4.47
N TRP A 147 -8.52 -6.87 3.80
CA TRP A 147 -8.20 -7.00 2.38
C TRP A 147 -7.47 -8.30 2.06
N ARG A 148 -6.44 -8.63 2.86
CA ARG A 148 -5.68 -9.88 2.70
C ARG A 148 -6.51 -11.12 2.96
N SER A 149 -7.41 -11.12 3.94
CA SER A 149 -8.28 -12.25 4.25
C SER A 149 -9.29 -12.54 3.13
N HIS A 150 -9.55 -11.56 2.25
CA HIS A 150 -10.39 -11.71 1.06
C HIS A 150 -9.58 -11.94 -0.23
N GLY A 151 -8.32 -12.36 -0.11
CA GLY A 151 -7.50 -12.78 -1.25
C GLY A 151 -6.72 -11.65 -1.94
N GLY A 152 -6.82 -10.41 -1.47
CA GLY A 152 -6.05 -9.28 -2.02
C GLY A 152 -4.65 -9.15 -1.43
N ILE A 153 -3.87 -8.22 -1.96
CA ILE A 153 -2.54 -7.86 -1.48
C ILE A 153 -2.62 -6.49 -0.81
N GLY A 154 -2.29 -6.41 0.48
CA GLY A 154 -2.33 -5.17 1.25
C GLY A 154 -0.95 -4.64 1.55
N ILE A 155 -0.72 -3.34 1.37
CA ILE A 155 0.50 -2.62 1.72
C ILE A 155 0.12 -1.54 2.73
N LYS A 156 0.57 -1.68 3.99
CA LYS A 156 0.35 -0.65 5.01
C LYS A 156 1.29 0.52 4.78
N TYR A 157 0.73 1.72 4.61
CA TYR A 157 1.48 2.96 4.41
C TYR A 157 0.71 4.14 5.00
N GLN A 158 1.37 4.94 5.84
CA GLN A 158 0.88 6.20 6.41
C GLN A 158 1.85 7.31 6.01
N ALA A 159 1.37 8.34 5.30
CA ALA A 159 2.23 9.27 4.57
C ALA A 159 3.06 10.21 5.45
N ASP A 160 2.62 10.48 6.69
CA ASP A 160 3.35 11.28 7.69
C ASP A 160 4.35 10.47 8.54
N GLU A 161 4.36 9.13 8.40
CA GLU A 161 5.22 8.25 9.20
C GLU A 161 6.17 7.40 8.35
N ASP A 162 5.69 6.98 7.18
CA ASP A 162 6.38 6.00 6.35
C ASP A 162 7.05 6.68 5.13
N SER A 163 8.20 6.16 4.74
CA SER A 163 8.81 6.54 3.47
C SER A 163 8.15 5.84 2.29
N LEU A 164 8.18 6.47 1.10
CA LEU A 164 7.72 5.84 -0.15
C LEU A 164 8.49 4.57 -0.51
N GLN A 165 9.70 4.38 0.04
CA GLN A 165 10.47 3.15 -0.15
C GLN A 165 9.72 1.93 0.40
N LYS A 166 8.93 2.08 1.47
CA LYS A 166 8.08 1.01 2.00
C LYS A 166 7.04 0.56 0.97
N VAL A 167 6.43 1.50 0.27
CA VAL A 167 5.48 1.19 -0.82
C VAL A 167 6.21 0.55 -2.00
N ALA A 168 7.37 1.10 -2.40
CA ALA A 168 8.15 0.56 -3.51
C ALA A 168 8.54 -0.91 -3.25
N ASN A 169 9.01 -1.22 -2.05
CA ASN A 169 9.34 -2.59 -1.64
C ASN A 169 8.09 -3.48 -1.62
N GLY A 170 6.98 -2.98 -1.09
CA GLY A 170 5.71 -3.71 -1.04
C GLY A 170 5.17 -4.06 -2.44
N LEU A 171 5.23 -3.12 -3.38
CA LEU A 171 4.83 -3.35 -4.77
C LEU A 171 5.75 -4.35 -5.47
N ALA A 172 7.08 -4.22 -5.30
CA ALA A 172 8.02 -5.18 -5.87
C ALA A 172 7.75 -6.62 -5.37
N MET A 173 7.53 -6.79 -4.06
CA MET A 173 7.18 -8.09 -3.48
C MET A 173 5.84 -8.62 -4.00
N ALA A 174 4.82 -7.76 -4.14
CA ALA A 174 3.51 -8.11 -4.65
C ALA A 174 3.60 -8.67 -6.07
N TYR A 175 4.30 -7.98 -6.95
CA TYR A 175 4.45 -8.40 -8.35
C TYR A 175 5.32 -9.65 -8.52
N ASN A 176 6.36 -9.84 -7.69
CA ASN A 176 7.13 -11.08 -7.67
C ASN A 176 6.24 -12.27 -7.26
N LYS A 177 5.42 -12.11 -6.21
CA LYS A 177 4.49 -13.15 -5.76
C LYS A 177 3.43 -13.48 -6.82
N LEU A 178 2.92 -12.48 -7.54
CA LEU A 178 1.97 -12.67 -8.64
C LEU A 178 2.62 -13.46 -9.78
N ALA A 179 3.87 -13.19 -10.11
CA ALA A 179 4.62 -13.92 -11.13
C ALA A 179 4.85 -15.38 -10.73
N GLU A 180 5.27 -15.64 -9.48
CA GLU A 180 5.46 -17.02 -8.96
C GLU A 180 4.16 -17.84 -8.96
N ALA A 181 3.01 -17.23 -8.59
CA ALA A 181 1.71 -17.90 -8.56
C ALA A 181 1.25 -18.35 -9.97
N VAL A 182 1.64 -17.63 -11.00
CA VAL A 182 1.38 -18.00 -12.40
C VAL A 182 2.26 -19.18 -12.83
N ASP A 183 3.54 -19.19 -12.49
CA ASP A 183 4.46 -20.28 -12.81
C ASP A 183 4.01 -21.62 -12.19
N VAL A 184 3.49 -21.59 -10.96
CA VAL A 184 3.01 -22.81 -10.25
C VAL A 184 1.71 -23.34 -10.87
N ASN A 185 0.76 -22.48 -11.25
CA ASN A 185 -0.54 -22.91 -11.77
C ASN A 185 -0.49 -23.48 -13.19
N TYR A 186 0.60 -23.23 -13.94
CA TYR A 186 0.72 -23.62 -15.34
C TYR A 186 1.84 -24.62 -15.62
N GLY A 187 2.47 -25.19 -14.58
CA GLY A 187 3.42 -26.29 -14.75
C GLY A 187 4.65 -25.95 -15.60
N ILE A 188 4.99 -24.66 -15.70
CA ILE A 188 6.23 -24.24 -16.36
C ILE A 188 7.36 -24.57 -15.40
N GLY A 189 7.99 -25.73 -15.57
CA GLY A 189 9.16 -26.16 -14.84
C GLY A 189 10.21 -25.04 -14.84
N LYS A 190 10.84 -24.85 -13.69
CA LYS A 190 11.88 -23.87 -13.40
C LYS A 190 12.71 -23.51 -14.62
N THR A 191 12.36 -22.44 -15.31
CA THR A 191 13.26 -21.77 -16.24
C THR A 191 14.08 -20.79 -15.40
N PRO A 192 15.40 -21.02 -15.20
CA PRO A 192 16.22 -20.07 -14.46
C PRO A 192 16.31 -18.77 -15.29
N GLY A 193 15.78 -17.68 -14.74
CA GLY A 193 16.20 -16.35 -15.16
C GLY A 193 15.44 -15.68 -16.26
N VAL A 194 14.13 -15.51 -16.14
CA VAL A 194 13.48 -14.34 -16.75
C VAL A 194 13.40 -13.23 -15.70
N LEU A 195 14.54 -12.57 -15.49
CA LEU A 195 14.58 -11.28 -14.83
C LEU A 195 13.81 -10.30 -15.73
N PHE A 196 12.61 -9.90 -15.34
CA PHE A 196 12.00 -8.72 -15.90
C PHE A 196 12.98 -7.54 -15.68
N LYS A 197 13.61 -7.07 -16.74
CA LYS A 197 14.26 -5.76 -16.76
C LYS A 197 13.14 -4.71 -16.61
N ILE A 198 12.70 -4.47 -15.40
CA ILE A 198 12.05 -3.21 -15.04
C ILE A 198 13.14 -2.18 -15.25
N GLY A 199 12.90 -1.26 -16.19
CA GLY A 199 13.88 -0.34 -16.72
C GLY A 199 14.77 0.24 -15.63
N SER A 200 16.08 0.03 -15.72
CA SER A 200 17.07 0.56 -14.81
C SER A 200 17.15 2.07 -14.96
N VAL A 201 16.51 2.80 -14.08
CA VAL A 201 16.67 4.25 -13.88
C VAL A 201 17.57 4.52 -12.64
N TYR A 202 18.34 3.56 -12.20
CA TYR A 202 19.37 3.82 -11.20
C TYR A 202 20.73 3.47 -11.77
N GLY A 203 21.55 4.54 -11.90
CA GLY A 203 22.92 4.47 -12.39
C GLY A 203 23.74 3.42 -11.65
N LYS A 204 24.56 2.71 -12.39
CA LYS A 204 25.58 1.79 -11.92
C LYS A 204 26.43 2.46 -10.85
N LYS A 205 26.22 2.14 -9.59
CA LYS A 205 27.28 2.21 -8.58
C LYS A 205 27.59 0.78 -8.17
N ASN A 206 28.76 0.32 -8.55
CA ASN A 206 29.33 -0.96 -8.18
C ASN A 206 29.46 -1.05 -6.65
N LEU A 207 28.53 -1.73 -6.00
CA LEU A 207 28.71 -2.17 -4.63
C LEU A 207 29.39 -3.55 -4.67
N ARG A 208 30.71 -3.56 -4.56
CA ARG A 208 31.47 -4.76 -4.21
C ARG A 208 31.13 -5.12 -2.76
N VAL A 209 30.40 -6.20 -2.57
CA VAL A 209 30.21 -6.81 -1.26
C VAL A 209 31.51 -7.53 -0.89
N PRO A 210 32.15 -7.22 0.25
CA PRO A 210 33.33 -7.99 0.70
C PRO A 210 32.93 -9.41 1.08
N ARG A 211 33.60 -10.39 0.49
CA ARG A 211 33.52 -11.81 0.92
C ARG A 211 34.08 -11.92 2.35
N ALA A 212 33.23 -12.21 3.30
CA ALA A 212 33.65 -12.61 4.64
C ALA A 212 34.37 -13.98 4.54
N LYS A 213 35.63 -13.99 4.94
CA LYS A 213 36.45 -15.20 5.09
C LYS A 213 35.92 -16.02 6.28
N LEU A 214 35.38 -17.21 6.02
CA LEU A 214 35.10 -18.19 7.04
C LEU A 214 36.45 -18.72 7.59
N HIS A 215 36.83 -18.30 8.78
CA HIS A 215 37.88 -18.96 9.53
C HIS A 215 37.31 -20.21 10.20
N ARG A 216 37.66 -21.39 9.65
CA ARG A 216 37.59 -22.66 10.37
C ARG A 216 38.63 -22.65 11.49
N ASN A 217 38.18 -22.65 12.73
CA ASN A 217 39.06 -22.91 13.88
C ASN A 217 38.70 -24.26 14.45
N THR A 218 39.45 -25.27 13.99
CA THR A 218 39.55 -26.59 14.64
C THR A 218 40.61 -26.49 15.71
N LYS A 219 40.22 -26.56 16.99
CA LYS A 219 41.11 -27.03 18.06
C LYS A 219 40.31 -27.78 19.11
N ASN A 220 40.47 -29.11 19.04
CA ASN A 220 40.27 -30.04 20.15
C ASN A 220 41.09 -29.60 21.38
N LYS A 221 40.50 -29.61 22.55
CA LYS A 221 41.21 -29.90 23.81
C LYS A 221 40.29 -30.65 24.78
N LYS A 222 40.65 -31.87 25.00
CA LYS A 222 40.28 -32.71 26.14
C LYS A 222 40.78 -32.09 27.45
N LEU A 223 40.14 -32.48 28.52
CA LEU A 223 40.55 -32.57 29.94
C LEU A 223 39.44 -31.97 30.81
N GLY A 224 38.89 -32.56 31.83
CA GLY A 224 39.34 -33.61 32.76
C GLY A 224 38.52 -33.36 33.99
N ILE A 225 37.84 -34.40 34.49
CA ILE A 225 37.12 -34.38 35.79
C ILE A 225 38.15 -34.59 36.88
N PRO A 226 38.02 -33.99 38.07
CA PRO A 226 38.05 -34.73 39.31
C PRO A 226 36.98 -34.28 40.32
N GLN A 227 36.46 -35.32 40.92
CA GLN A 227 35.92 -35.56 42.26
C GLN A 227 34.85 -34.63 42.83
#